data_660c29dffa012313c6cb3b1de3911273
#
_entry.id   660c29dffa012313c6cb3b1de3911273
#
_cell.length_a   1.000
_cell.length_b   1.000
_cell.length_c   1.000
_cell.angle_alpha   90.00
_cell.angle_beta   90.00
_cell.angle_gamma   90.00
#
_symmetry.space_group_name_H-M   'P 1'
#
loop_
_entity.id
_entity.type
_entity.pdbx_description
1 polymer ?
#
loop_
_entity_poly.entity_id
_entity_poly.type
_entity_poly.pdbx_seq_one_letter_code
_entity_poly.pdbx_strand_id
1 'polypeptide(L)'
;MFKNTSKNILAEIDQVLSKTKEEEVSLLIEELLKAKAIVTLGAGRVGMVARAFAMRLGHLGLKAFTIGDSTVPSVGKGDLLLVCSGSGETQTIFDLTKIAKENGTTIVLITGNKNSRIGKLADVTVKIKAPSKTKKIDKFSSIQPMTTLNEQCLSIFFDSVILQLMKKLNETHHTMWARHSNLE
;
A
#
# COMPACT_ATOMS: atom_id res chain seq x y z
N MET A 1 -3.48 17.69 -26.85
CA MET A 1 -3.96 16.32 -26.53
C MET A 1 -3.35 15.81 -25.23
N PHE A 2 -2.03 15.57 -25.11
CA PHE A 2 -1.37 15.06 -23.91
C PHE A 2 -1.72 15.82 -22.61
N LYS A 3 -1.57 17.16 -22.59
CA LYS A 3 -1.85 17.99 -21.40
C LYS A 3 -3.28 17.84 -20.85
N ASN A 4 -4.26 17.66 -21.72
CA ASN A 4 -5.65 17.45 -21.27
C ASN A 4 -5.85 16.03 -20.71
N THR A 5 -5.22 15.03 -21.31
CA THR A 5 -5.27 13.65 -20.79
C THR A 5 -4.64 13.57 -19.41
N SER A 6 -3.46 14.18 -19.20
CA SER A 6 -2.79 14.18 -17.88
C SER A 6 -3.61 14.94 -16.82
N LYS A 7 -4.23 16.08 -17.17
CA LYS A 7 -5.13 16.80 -16.25
C LYS A 7 -6.33 15.92 -15.83
N ASN A 8 -6.93 15.21 -16.77
CA ASN A 8 -8.06 14.32 -16.46
C ASN A 8 -7.64 13.17 -15.53
N ILE A 9 -6.47 12.57 -15.77
CA ILE A 9 -5.91 11.52 -14.89
C ILE A 9 -5.71 12.07 -13.48
N LEU A 10 -5.08 13.23 -13.32
CA LEU A 10 -4.85 13.86 -12.01
C LEU A 10 -6.18 14.18 -11.31
N ALA A 11 -7.19 14.65 -12.04
CA ALA A 11 -8.51 14.91 -11.47
C ALA A 11 -9.21 13.63 -10.96
N GLU A 12 -9.08 12.50 -11.68
CA GLU A 12 -9.60 11.22 -11.20
C GLU A 12 -8.89 10.75 -9.92
N ILE A 13 -7.57 10.92 -9.84
CA ILE A 13 -6.78 10.56 -8.66
C ILE A 13 -7.22 11.41 -7.45
N ASP A 14 -7.33 12.72 -7.62
CA ASP A 14 -7.79 13.65 -6.58
C ASP A 14 -9.19 13.26 -6.09
N GLN A 15 -10.12 12.99 -7.01
CA GLN A 15 -11.48 12.56 -6.68
C GLN A 15 -11.54 11.27 -5.84
N VAL A 16 -10.56 10.39 -5.97
CA VAL A 16 -10.45 9.15 -5.19
C VAL A 16 -9.79 9.42 -3.84
N LEU A 17 -8.63 10.08 -3.83
CA LEU A 17 -7.80 10.25 -2.64
C LEU A 17 -8.41 11.23 -1.64
N SER A 18 -9.11 12.27 -2.10
CA SER A 18 -9.84 13.21 -1.22
C SER A 18 -10.92 12.56 -0.35
N LYS A 19 -11.30 11.30 -0.63
CA LYS A 19 -12.27 10.51 0.16
C LYS A 19 -11.61 9.51 1.12
N THR A 20 -10.28 9.47 1.16
CA THR A 20 -9.53 8.64 2.11
C THR A 20 -9.63 9.27 3.50
N LYS A 21 -9.88 8.45 4.51
CA LYS A 21 -10.08 8.94 5.89
C LYS A 21 -8.75 9.12 6.60
N GLU A 22 -8.51 10.29 7.15
CA GLU A 22 -7.29 10.61 7.89
C GLU A 22 -7.05 9.67 9.09
N GLU A 23 -8.12 9.24 9.78
CA GLU A 23 -8.02 8.30 10.90
C GLU A 23 -7.47 6.94 10.46
N GLU A 24 -7.86 6.46 9.26
CA GLU A 24 -7.35 5.20 8.70
C GLU A 24 -5.87 5.32 8.33
N VAL A 25 -5.45 6.48 7.82
CA VAL A 25 -4.04 6.77 7.49
C VAL A 25 -3.20 6.87 8.77
N SER A 26 -3.71 7.52 9.80
CA SER A 26 -3.05 7.64 11.09
C SER A 26 -2.78 6.27 11.73
N LEU A 27 -3.78 5.38 11.71
CA LEU A 27 -3.62 4.00 12.20
C LEU A 27 -2.58 3.20 11.39
N LEU A 28 -2.58 3.32 10.06
CA LEU A 28 -1.55 2.71 9.22
C LEU A 28 -0.15 3.19 9.64
N ILE A 29 0.04 4.50 9.79
CA ILE A 29 1.33 5.09 10.16
C ILE A 29 1.79 4.61 11.54
N GLU A 30 0.87 4.52 12.50
CA GLU A 30 1.18 3.99 13.83
C GLU A 30 1.64 2.54 13.78
N GLU A 31 0.96 1.69 13.03
CA GLU A 31 1.33 0.28 12.90
C GLU A 31 2.67 0.10 12.16
N LEU A 32 2.95 0.93 11.12
CA LEU A 32 4.25 0.93 10.44
C LEU A 32 5.40 1.28 11.40
N LEU A 33 5.19 2.24 12.29
CA LEU A 33 6.21 2.68 13.27
C LEU A 33 6.41 1.69 14.42
N LYS A 34 5.40 0.90 14.79
CA LYS A 34 5.46 -0.14 15.84
C LYS A 34 6.11 -1.44 15.37
N ALA A 35 6.05 -1.72 14.07
CA ALA A 35 6.47 -2.99 13.50
C ALA A 35 7.98 -3.23 13.63
N LYS A 36 8.38 -4.43 14.03
CA LYS A 36 9.78 -4.89 14.05
C LYS A 36 10.31 -5.11 12.64
N ALA A 37 9.45 -5.67 11.77
CA ALA A 37 9.67 -5.83 10.34
C ALA A 37 8.35 -5.62 9.60
N ILE A 38 8.43 -5.07 8.40
CA ILE A 38 7.29 -4.81 7.52
C ILE A 38 7.49 -5.66 6.27
N VAL A 39 6.49 -6.46 5.92
CA VAL A 39 6.49 -7.21 4.67
C VAL A 39 5.36 -6.70 3.79
N THR A 40 5.65 -6.33 2.55
CA THR A 40 4.63 -5.87 1.60
C THR A 40 4.17 -7.00 0.70
N LEU A 41 2.87 -7.04 0.43
CA LEU A 41 2.20 -8.06 -0.38
C LEU A 41 1.20 -7.43 -1.34
N GLY A 42 1.32 -7.76 -2.62
CA GLY A 42 0.39 -7.37 -3.67
C GLY A 42 0.62 -8.17 -4.95
N ALA A 43 -0.37 -8.21 -5.84
CA ALA A 43 -0.28 -8.93 -7.11
C ALA A 43 -0.22 -7.95 -8.30
N GLY A 44 0.51 -8.33 -9.36
CA GLY A 44 0.61 -7.55 -10.60
C GLY A 44 1.15 -6.14 -10.37
N ARG A 45 0.58 -5.13 -11.05
CA ARG A 45 1.02 -3.73 -10.92
C ARG A 45 0.84 -3.19 -9.50
N VAL A 46 -0.20 -3.62 -8.77
CA VAL A 46 -0.37 -3.28 -7.35
C VAL A 46 0.83 -3.79 -6.52
N GLY A 47 1.32 -5.01 -6.80
CA GLY A 47 2.53 -5.55 -6.18
C GLY A 47 3.79 -4.74 -6.50
N MET A 48 3.92 -4.21 -7.72
CA MET A 48 5.04 -3.33 -8.10
C MET A 48 5.03 -2.03 -7.28
N VAL A 49 3.86 -1.44 -7.07
CA VAL A 49 3.70 -0.23 -6.22
C VAL A 49 4.00 -0.54 -4.75
N ALA A 50 3.54 -1.68 -4.24
CA ALA A 50 3.83 -2.13 -2.88
C ALA A 50 5.34 -2.36 -2.67
N ARG A 51 6.04 -2.92 -3.67
CA ARG A 51 7.51 -3.08 -3.67
C ARG A 51 8.24 -1.74 -3.65
N ALA A 52 7.80 -0.77 -4.46
CA ALA A 52 8.36 0.57 -4.46
C ALA A 52 8.20 1.25 -3.08
N PHE A 53 7.05 1.05 -2.41
CA PHE A 53 6.84 1.54 -1.05
C PHE A 53 7.76 0.87 -0.03
N ALA A 54 7.96 -0.46 -0.09
CA ALA A 54 8.90 -1.18 0.77
C ALA A 54 10.32 -0.61 0.64
N MET A 55 10.77 -0.32 -0.57
CA MET A 55 12.06 0.33 -0.81
C MET A 55 12.14 1.70 -0.10
N ARG A 56 11.10 2.53 -0.19
CA ARG A 56 11.07 3.84 0.50
C ARG A 56 11.06 3.70 2.01
N LEU A 57 10.38 2.71 2.57
CA LEU A 57 10.45 2.39 4.00
C LEU A 57 11.87 2.01 4.42
N GLY A 58 12.59 1.25 3.59
CA GLY A 58 14.02 0.97 3.79
C GLY A 58 14.88 2.23 3.80
N HIS A 59 14.63 3.19 2.92
CA HIS A 59 15.32 4.50 2.92
C HIS A 59 15.03 5.31 4.19
N LEU A 60 13.87 5.12 4.83
CA LEU A 60 13.54 5.69 6.15
C LEU A 60 14.22 4.94 7.32
N GLY A 61 14.98 3.88 7.04
CA GLY A 61 15.63 3.06 8.07
C GLY A 61 14.74 1.99 8.69
N LEU A 62 13.53 1.78 8.17
CA LEU A 62 12.64 0.71 8.61
C LEU A 62 13.04 -0.62 7.96
N LYS A 63 12.87 -1.74 8.68
CA LYS A 63 13.10 -3.08 8.14
C LYS A 63 11.92 -3.47 7.25
N ALA A 64 12.05 -3.27 5.96
CA ALA A 64 10.99 -3.52 4.99
C ALA A 64 11.43 -4.54 3.93
N PHE A 65 10.53 -5.46 3.60
CA PHE A 65 10.72 -6.58 2.69
C PHE A 65 9.52 -6.70 1.75
N THR A 66 9.66 -7.46 0.69
CA THR A 66 8.57 -7.73 -0.26
C THR A 66 8.42 -9.23 -0.48
N ILE A 67 7.21 -9.74 -0.42
CA ILE A 67 6.92 -11.15 -0.77
C ILE A 67 7.43 -11.44 -2.20
N GLY A 68 8.17 -12.54 -2.33
CA GLY A 68 8.82 -12.97 -3.59
C GLY A 68 10.31 -12.66 -3.66
N ASP A 69 10.86 -11.85 -2.77
CA ASP A 69 12.31 -11.70 -2.63
C ASP A 69 12.88 -12.86 -1.79
N SER A 70 14.03 -13.38 -2.16
CA SER A 70 14.66 -14.54 -1.47
C SER A 70 15.09 -14.23 -0.03
N THR A 71 15.15 -12.96 0.34
CA THR A 71 15.60 -12.46 1.65
C THR A 71 14.45 -12.13 2.61
N VAL A 72 13.21 -12.47 2.26
CA VAL A 72 12.07 -12.25 3.15
C VAL A 72 12.19 -13.14 4.39
N PRO A 73 12.22 -12.56 5.61
CA PRO A 73 12.26 -13.35 6.83
C PRO A 73 10.91 -14.03 7.12
N SER A 74 10.91 -15.01 8.03
CA SER A 74 9.67 -15.45 8.65
C SER A 74 8.98 -14.30 9.37
N VAL A 75 7.65 -14.27 9.34
CA VAL A 75 6.84 -13.24 9.98
C VAL A 75 6.07 -13.80 11.18
N GLY A 76 5.87 -12.99 12.19
CA GLY A 76 5.16 -13.39 13.41
C GLY A 76 4.75 -12.20 14.28
N LYS A 77 4.60 -12.44 15.58
CA LYS A 77 4.16 -11.44 16.54
C LYS A 77 5.13 -10.24 16.61
N GLY A 78 4.59 -9.07 16.35
CA GLY A 78 5.34 -7.80 16.32
C GLY A 78 5.78 -7.39 14.92
N ASP A 79 5.57 -8.24 13.91
CA ASP A 79 5.77 -7.89 12.50
C ASP A 79 4.46 -7.45 11.86
N LEU A 80 4.55 -6.79 10.71
CA LEU A 80 3.42 -6.28 9.95
C LEU A 80 3.45 -6.80 8.52
N LEU A 81 2.33 -7.37 8.06
CA LEU A 81 2.08 -7.62 6.65
C LEU A 81 1.20 -6.51 6.07
N LEU A 82 1.77 -5.69 5.18
CA LEU A 82 1.05 -4.68 4.43
C LEU A 82 0.51 -5.28 3.14
N VAL A 83 -0.79 -5.52 3.12
CA VAL A 83 -1.50 -6.14 2.01
C VAL A 83 -2.12 -5.08 1.11
N CYS A 84 -1.78 -5.10 -0.17
CA CYS A 84 -2.34 -4.23 -1.19
C CYS A 84 -3.23 -5.04 -2.14
N SER A 85 -4.54 -4.88 -2.04
CA SER A 85 -5.50 -5.59 -2.89
C SER A 85 -6.76 -4.78 -3.11
N GLY A 86 -6.92 -4.20 -4.31
CA GLY A 86 -8.08 -3.35 -4.64
C GLY A 86 -9.42 -4.05 -4.43
N SER A 87 -9.54 -5.32 -4.77
CA SER A 87 -10.75 -6.14 -4.54
C SER A 87 -10.82 -6.76 -3.14
N GLY A 88 -9.65 -7.06 -2.53
CA GLY A 88 -9.54 -7.87 -1.32
C GLY A 88 -9.92 -9.34 -1.51
N GLU A 89 -9.98 -9.83 -2.77
CA GLU A 89 -10.49 -11.16 -3.12
C GLU A 89 -9.48 -12.04 -3.89
N THR A 90 -8.28 -11.53 -4.19
CA THR A 90 -7.26 -12.28 -4.94
C THR A 90 -6.80 -13.50 -4.14
N GLN A 91 -6.99 -14.71 -4.69
CA GLN A 91 -6.80 -15.96 -3.95
C GLN A 91 -5.40 -16.09 -3.35
N THR A 92 -4.35 -15.93 -4.13
CA THR A 92 -2.96 -16.04 -3.64
C THR A 92 -2.64 -15.03 -2.55
N ILE A 93 -3.19 -13.80 -2.63
CA ILE A 93 -3.02 -12.77 -1.59
C ILE A 93 -3.78 -13.17 -0.32
N PHE A 94 -4.98 -13.71 -0.45
CA PHE A 94 -5.76 -14.21 0.67
C PHE A 94 -5.03 -15.34 1.42
N ASP A 95 -4.52 -16.33 0.69
CA ASP A 95 -3.84 -17.49 1.27
C ASP A 95 -2.59 -17.06 2.06
N LEU A 96 -1.75 -16.20 1.48
CA LEU A 96 -0.56 -15.65 2.16
C LEU A 96 -0.94 -14.78 3.37
N THR A 97 -1.99 -13.98 3.27
CA THR A 97 -2.49 -13.17 4.39
C THR A 97 -2.98 -14.05 5.54
N LYS A 98 -3.68 -15.15 5.22
CA LYS A 98 -4.17 -16.10 6.21
C LYS A 98 -3.00 -16.76 6.96
N ILE A 99 -1.97 -17.23 6.25
CA ILE A 99 -0.76 -17.79 6.84
C ILE A 99 -0.10 -16.79 7.80
N ALA A 100 0.10 -15.55 7.37
CA ALA A 100 0.69 -14.52 8.22
C ALA A 100 -0.17 -14.23 9.46
N LYS A 101 -1.50 -14.18 9.33
CA LYS A 101 -2.43 -13.99 10.45
C LYS A 101 -2.34 -15.13 11.47
N GLU A 102 -2.28 -16.38 11.01
CA GLU A 102 -2.13 -17.58 11.86
C GLU A 102 -0.81 -17.58 12.63
N ASN A 103 0.24 -16.93 12.10
CA ASN A 103 1.52 -16.71 12.78
C ASN A 103 1.52 -15.48 13.73
N GLY A 104 0.39 -14.81 13.93
CA GLY A 104 0.27 -13.67 14.83
C GLY A 104 0.78 -12.35 14.28
N THR A 105 1.01 -12.24 12.97
CA THR A 105 1.43 -11.01 12.29
C THR A 105 0.27 -10.00 12.24
N THR A 106 0.54 -8.73 12.48
CA THR A 106 -0.43 -7.64 12.28
C THR A 106 -0.72 -7.46 10.79
N ILE A 107 -1.98 -7.52 10.40
CA ILE A 107 -2.41 -7.37 9.02
C ILE A 107 -2.96 -5.97 8.78
N VAL A 108 -2.30 -5.21 7.91
CA VAL A 108 -2.80 -3.93 7.41
C VAL A 108 -3.19 -4.07 5.96
N LEU A 109 -4.44 -3.74 5.62
CA LEU A 109 -4.98 -3.87 4.27
C LEU A 109 -5.26 -2.51 3.64
N ILE A 110 -4.72 -2.28 2.44
CA ILE A 110 -5.12 -1.18 1.56
C ILE A 110 -6.05 -1.75 0.48
N THR A 111 -7.31 -1.29 0.45
CA THR A 111 -8.33 -1.89 -0.42
C THR A 111 -9.44 -0.92 -0.82
N GLY A 112 -10.11 -1.20 -1.91
CA GLY A 112 -11.40 -0.58 -2.25
C GLY A 112 -12.62 -1.25 -1.58
N ASN A 113 -12.44 -2.47 -1.03
CA ASN A 113 -13.53 -3.28 -0.47
C ASN A 113 -13.19 -3.85 0.92
N LYS A 114 -13.59 -3.15 1.98
CA LYS A 114 -13.38 -3.58 3.37
C LYS A 114 -14.09 -4.89 3.74
N ASN A 115 -15.19 -5.19 3.08
CA ASN A 115 -16.03 -6.37 3.36
C ASN A 115 -15.58 -7.62 2.61
N SER A 116 -14.34 -7.62 2.09
CA SER A 116 -13.75 -8.74 1.38
C SER A 116 -13.25 -9.84 2.32
N ARG A 117 -12.87 -10.99 1.75
CA ARG A 117 -12.25 -12.08 2.51
C ARG A 117 -10.98 -11.63 3.24
N ILE A 118 -10.11 -10.86 2.56
CA ILE A 118 -8.90 -10.30 3.17
C ILE A 118 -9.27 -9.25 4.22
N GLY A 119 -10.30 -8.43 3.97
CA GLY A 119 -10.80 -7.43 4.92
C GLY A 119 -11.22 -8.01 6.26
N LYS A 120 -11.73 -9.25 6.28
CA LYS A 120 -12.10 -9.96 7.52
C LYS A 120 -10.88 -10.43 8.34
N LEU A 121 -9.71 -10.53 7.74
CA LEU A 121 -8.45 -10.90 8.40
C LEU A 121 -7.66 -9.68 8.88
N ALA A 122 -7.95 -8.49 8.34
CA ALA A 122 -7.20 -7.28 8.60
C ALA A 122 -7.47 -6.69 10.00
N ASP A 123 -6.41 -6.28 10.68
CA ASP A 123 -6.47 -5.54 11.94
C ASP A 123 -6.71 -4.06 11.69
N VAL A 124 -6.08 -3.52 10.64
CA VAL A 124 -6.27 -2.14 10.17
C VAL A 124 -6.60 -2.17 8.68
N THR A 125 -7.53 -1.33 8.25
CA THR A 125 -7.89 -1.20 6.84
C THR A 125 -7.94 0.27 6.42
N VAL A 126 -7.19 0.61 5.38
CA VAL A 126 -7.29 1.90 4.69
C VAL A 126 -8.09 1.71 3.40
N LYS A 127 -9.12 2.51 3.23
CA LYS A 127 -9.99 2.41 2.07
C LYS A 127 -9.64 3.43 0.99
N ILE A 128 -9.11 2.94 -0.13
CA ILE A 128 -8.94 3.71 -1.37
C ILE A 128 -10.04 3.27 -2.34
N LYS A 129 -11.07 4.11 -2.52
CA LYS A 129 -12.27 3.78 -3.29
C LYS A 129 -12.06 4.04 -4.79
N ALA A 130 -11.14 3.31 -5.41
CA ALA A 130 -10.94 3.29 -6.85
C ALA A 130 -11.60 2.06 -7.50
N PRO A 131 -11.95 2.10 -8.81
CA PRO A 131 -12.45 0.94 -9.54
C PRO A 131 -11.50 -0.25 -9.45
N SER A 132 -12.04 -1.45 -9.24
CA SER A 132 -11.28 -2.71 -9.19
C SER A 132 -11.84 -3.72 -10.18
N LYS A 133 -11.10 -4.83 -10.44
CA LYS A 133 -11.50 -5.88 -11.39
C LYS A 133 -12.88 -6.48 -11.10
N THR A 134 -13.29 -6.53 -9.85
CA THR A 134 -14.50 -7.22 -9.39
C THR A 134 -15.65 -6.30 -9.03
N LYS A 135 -15.41 -5.00 -8.93
CA LYS A 135 -16.45 -4.02 -8.60
C LYS A 135 -16.34 -2.77 -9.46
N LYS A 136 -17.32 -2.58 -10.31
CA LYS A 136 -17.65 -1.24 -10.81
C LYS A 136 -18.14 -0.43 -9.61
N ILE A 137 -17.59 0.76 -9.41
CA ILE A 137 -18.13 1.68 -8.41
C ILE A 137 -19.30 2.36 -9.06
N ASP A 138 -20.51 2.21 -8.48
CA ASP A 138 -21.69 2.90 -8.96
C ASP A 138 -21.41 4.39 -9.10
N LYS A 139 -21.70 4.94 -10.30
CA LYS A 139 -21.51 6.35 -10.67
C LYS A 139 -20.06 6.85 -10.80
N PHE A 140 -19.05 5.98 -10.82
CA PHE A 140 -17.67 6.37 -11.13
C PHE A 140 -17.16 5.59 -12.34
N SER A 141 -17.00 6.29 -13.47
CA SER A 141 -16.36 5.75 -14.67
C SER A 141 -15.00 6.40 -14.85
N SER A 142 -13.94 5.61 -14.86
CA SER A 142 -12.58 6.10 -15.18
C SER A 142 -12.34 6.05 -16.67
N ILE A 143 -11.64 7.05 -17.22
CA ILE A 143 -11.11 7.03 -18.59
C ILE A 143 -9.92 6.09 -18.74
N GLN A 144 -9.37 5.61 -17.63
CA GLN A 144 -8.16 4.80 -17.59
C GLN A 144 -8.49 3.33 -17.70
N PRO A 145 -7.65 2.53 -18.41
CA PRO A 145 -7.94 1.12 -18.64
C PRO A 145 -7.74 0.30 -17.36
N MET A 146 -8.50 -0.78 -17.24
CA MET A 146 -8.33 -1.81 -16.19
C MET A 146 -8.40 -1.23 -14.76
N THR A 147 -7.33 -1.42 -13.98
CA THR A 147 -7.18 -0.95 -12.58
C THR A 147 -6.15 0.17 -12.44
N THR A 148 -5.77 0.82 -13.53
CA THR A 148 -4.71 1.83 -13.58
C THR A 148 -4.94 2.96 -12.56
N LEU A 149 -6.15 3.46 -12.43
CA LEU A 149 -6.49 4.49 -11.45
C LEU A 149 -6.21 4.02 -10.01
N ASN A 150 -6.55 2.78 -9.66
CA ASN A 150 -6.27 2.23 -8.33
C ASN A 150 -4.77 2.18 -8.05
N GLU A 151 -3.97 1.79 -9.02
CA GLU A 151 -2.52 1.66 -8.89
C GLU A 151 -1.84 3.01 -8.76
N GLN A 152 -2.30 4.03 -9.50
CA GLN A 152 -1.81 5.41 -9.40
C GLN A 152 -2.21 6.05 -8.07
N CYS A 153 -3.46 5.87 -7.63
CA CYS A 153 -3.90 6.31 -6.31
C CYS A 153 -3.05 5.70 -5.20
N LEU A 154 -2.76 4.39 -5.29
CA LEU A 154 -1.92 3.70 -4.33
C LEU A 154 -0.49 4.27 -4.29
N SER A 155 0.09 4.59 -5.44
CA SER A 155 1.43 5.17 -5.54
C SER A 155 1.49 6.55 -4.85
N ILE A 156 0.58 7.45 -5.20
CA ILE A 156 0.53 8.80 -4.61
C ILE A 156 0.18 8.74 -3.12
N PHE A 157 -0.70 7.82 -2.73
CA PHE A 157 -1.03 7.57 -1.34
C PHE A 157 0.22 7.17 -0.54
N PHE A 158 1.01 6.24 -1.03
CA PHE A 158 2.23 5.80 -0.36
C PHE A 158 3.29 6.90 -0.30
N ASP A 159 3.48 7.69 -1.35
CA ASP A 159 4.39 8.83 -1.31
C ASP A 159 3.95 9.87 -0.26
N SER A 160 2.64 10.08 -0.11
CA SER A 160 2.08 10.94 0.94
C SER A 160 2.33 10.39 2.34
N VAL A 161 2.22 9.06 2.53
CA VAL A 161 2.56 8.37 3.78
C VAL A 161 4.06 8.51 4.09
N ILE A 162 4.94 8.36 3.09
CA ILE A 162 6.39 8.56 3.26
C ILE A 162 6.70 9.97 3.77
N LEU A 163 6.07 11.01 3.21
CA LEU A 163 6.26 12.39 3.68
C LEU A 163 5.82 12.59 5.14
N GLN A 164 4.76 11.91 5.58
CA GLN A 164 4.33 11.95 6.97
C GLN A 164 5.29 11.17 7.89
N LEU A 165 5.77 10.01 7.46
CA LEU A 165 6.76 9.21 8.18
C LEU A 165 8.10 9.96 8.33
N MET A 166 8.57 10.66 7.28
CA MET A 166 9.75 11.52 7.36
C MET A 166 9.66 12.51 8.51
N LYS A 167 8.52 13.18 8.67
CA LYS A 167 8.29 14.12 9.77
C LYS A 167 8.33 13.45 11.13
N LYS A 168 7.68 12.29 11.28
CA LYS A 168 7.61 11.55 12.54
C LYS A 168 8.95 10.93 12.96
N LEU A 169 9.78 10.54 11.99
CA LEU A 169 11.10 9.94 12.21
C LEU A 169 12.24 10.96 12.20
N ASN A 170 11.94 12.26 12.02
CA ASN A 170 12.93 13.32 11.83
C ASN A 170 13.92 13.03 10.68
N GLU A 171 13.45 12.35 9.65
CA GLU A 171 14.23 12.04 8.45
C GLU A 171 14.15 13.17 7.41
N THR A 172 15.22 13.33 6.66
CA THR A 172 15.36 14.33 5.61
C THR A 172 15.66 13.67 4.26
N HIS A 173 15.55 14.42 3.18
CA HIS A 173 16.00 13.95 1.88
C HIS A 173 17.47 13.45 1.93
N HIS A 174 18.35 14.17 2.62
CA HIS A 174 19.76 13.82 2.74
C HIS A 174 19.98 12.50 3.50
N THR A 175 19.30 12.29 4.64
CA THR A 175 19.43 11.05 5.42
C THR A 175 18.86 9.84 4.69
N MET A 176 17.78 10.01 3.94
CA MET A 176 17.22 8.97 3.07
C MET A 176 18.16 8.64 1.91
N TRP A 177 18.78 9.66 1.31
CA TRP A 177 19.75 9.48 0.23
C TRP A 177 20.99 8.70 0.67
N ALA A 178 21.45 8.90 1.90
CA ALA A 178 22.57 8.16 2.48
C ALA A 178 22.29 6.64 2.61
N ARG A 179 21.02 6.23 2.60
CA ARG A 179 20.59 4.80 2.61
C ARG A 179 20.19 4.29 1.23
N HIS A 180 20.31 5.13 0.20
CA HIS A 180 20.07 4.70 -1.19
C HIS A 180 21.16 3.73 -1.63
N SER A 181 20.82 2.77 -2.49
CA SER A 181 21.78 1.83 -3.06
C SER A 181 22.89 2.58 -3.77
N ASN A 182 24.13 2.22 -3.48
CA ASN A 182 25.32 2.71 -4.18
C ASN A 182 25.77 1.79 -5.32
N LEU A 183 24.95 0.79 -5.66
CA LEU A 183 25.17 -0.17 -6.75
C LEU A 183 24.31 0.11 -7.98
N GLU A 184 23.66 1.26 -8.04
CA GLU A 184 22.89 1.76 -9.18
C GLU A 184 23.68 2.80 -9.97
#